data_2f7a36e7d954b9e0d4ffbd0b90f6205a
#
_entry.id   2f7a36e7d954b9e0d4ffbd0b90f6205a
#
_cell.length_a   1.000
_cell.length_b   1.000
_cell.length_c   1.000
_cell.angle_alpha   90.00
_cell.angle_beta   90.00
_cell.angle_gamma   90.00
#
_symmetry.space_group_name_H-M   'P 1'
#
loop_
_entity.id
_entity.type
_entity.pdbx_description
1 polymer ?
#
loop_
_entity_poly.entity_id
_entity_poly.type
_entity_poly.pdbx_seq_one_letter_code
_entity_poly.pdbx_strand_id
1 'polypeptide(L)'
;MCIRDSYVTGNNIDMFSQYKSSFIFAIIIAIGIILFLTFNKSYMKWEESTKIYYIVAALFVIMTALATWLSPYKEVSVWGLPNRAEGGVMIICYIIIMLYSFYVMNKSSDIKFVIIPLVFLIIIMTVLGIFQYKGEDLFFTEWGKKLIIPEHYAEDRALLNNLYSDGNMYGTLFHYNYMGSFAAMMLPLFLTLTCFVKGKGKKAVFAVATLGSAILLFGSTSRAGLIGVACSAVVFMIIFLKYLMKKWKVMIPLIIAGVALVIGLDLATNGAIFSRIPTLFRDMVAIIQPADESFDYRDHIPVRGIVHSEGQATIEMNGQSLTLSMTDEGVRFEDQNGEQVIYIYFNMGAEQTRYFTQDKRFEPFMFHVREVNEENYLQMSYAGTSVCWFSIGEEGVHLVDQFTKEPMELEEPASIGFRGKERLGSARGYIWSRTLPLIKESPLLGYGPDVFAFAFPQNDLLGKWYAYETPSITVDKPHNLYLQIAVNQGLIALGAFLVLVGTYIVDAIKVYAFRRDYSSKEIVGIALFLAVIGYLGAGIFNDSVVSVAPIFWILLGTGMGINYMVQKEQKDVKKKIEHATIDMKSRKHV
;
A
#
# COMPACT_ATOMS: atom_id res chain seq x y z
N MET A 1 22.98 -0.34 -15.14
CA MET A 1 22.83 0.82 -14.24
C MET A 1 22.70 0.27 -12.82
N CYS A 2 23.63 0.59 -11.93
CA CYS A 2 23.63 0.01 -10.59
C CYS A 2 22.47 0.61 -9.81
N ILE A 3 21.53 -0.21 -9.34
CA ILE A 3 20.34 0.24 -8.56
C ILE A 3 20.76 1.13 -7.36
N ARG A 4 22.01 0.97 -6.90
CA ARG A 4 22.59 1.76 -5.82
C ARG A 4 22.82 3.24 -6.18
N ASP A 5 23.02 3.56 -7.46
CA ASP A 5 23.29 4.92 -7.93
C ASP A 5 22.00 5.72 -8.16
N SER A 6 20.86 5.06 -8.35
CA SER A 6 19.55 5.72 -8.50
C SER A 6 18.96 6.26 -7.19
N TYR A 7 19.56 5.93 -6.04
CA TYR A 7 19.15 6.47 -4.73
C TYR A 7 19.49 7.94 -4.54
N VAL A 8 20.50 8.42 -5.25
CA VAL A 8 21.15 9.68 -4.96
C VAL A 8 20.85 10.73 -6.02
N THR A 9 20.50 10.33 -7.22
CA THR A 9 20.31 11.24 -8.35
C THR A 9 18.84 11.50 -8.63
N GLY A 10 18.23 12.33 -7.81
CA GLY A 10 16.98 13.02 -8.14
C GLY A 10 15.69 12.23 -7.96
N ASN A 11 14.75 12.84 -7.32
CA ASN A 11 13.31 12.65 -7.27
C ASN A 11 12.70 11.50 -6.48
N ASN A 12 13.39 10.41 -6.10
CA ASN A 12 12.80 9.32 -5.31
C ASN A 12 13.77 8.71 -4.31
N ILE A 13 14.37 9.53 -3.43
CA ILE A 13 15.18 9.01 -2.31
C ILE A 13 14.23 8.43 -1.27
N ASP A 14 14.10 7.10 -1.20
CA ASP A 14 13.51 6.46 -0.03
C ASP A 14 14.53 6.37 1.11
N MET A 15 14.39 7.30 2.02
CA MET A 15 15.25 7.44 3.20
C MET A 15 14.98 6.41 4.28
N PHE A 16 13.89 5.65 4.17
CA PHE A 16 13.39 4.85 5.29
C PHE A 16 13.33 3.35 5.02
N SER A 17 13.00 2.91 3.81
CA SER A 17 12.70 1.49 3.53
C SER A 17 13.94 0.63 3.57
N GLN A 18 15.06 1.09 3.05
CA GLN A 18 16.32 0.33 3.03
C GLN A 18 16.90 0.12 4.43
N TYR A 19 16.92 1.15 5.26
CA TYR A 19 17.38 1.01 6.65
C TYR A 19 16.49 0.03 7.43
N LYS A 20 15.17 0.10 7.23
CA LYS A 20 14.23 -0.82 7.88
C LYS A 20 14.41 -2.25 7.40
N SER A 21 14.59 -2.47 6.10
CA SER A 21 14.83 -3.80 5.56
C SER A 21 16.12 -4.41 6.09
N SER A 22 17.21 -3.64 6.11
CA SER A 22 18.50 -4.06 6.68
C SER A 22 18.39 -4.38 8.17
N PHE A 23 17.65 -3.57 8.93
CA PHE A 23 17.42 -3.79 10.35
C PHE A 23 16.58 -5.06 10.60
N ILE A 24 15.53 -5.28 9.82
CA ILE A 24 14.70 -6.50 9.89
C ILE A 24 15.57 -7.72 9.59
N PHE A 25 16.42 -7.64 8.56
CA PHE A 25 17.32 -8.75 8.23
C PHE A 25 18.28 -9.06 9.38
N ALA A 26 18.86 -8.05 10.03
CA ALA A 26 19.68 -8.23 11.23
C ALA A 26 18.90 -8.88 12.39
N ILE A 27 17.64 -8.48 12.61
CA ILE A 27 16.75 -9.10 13.60
C ILE A 27 16.53 -10.59 13.27
N ILE A 28 16.32 -10.95 12.01
CA ILE A 28 16.12 -12.35 11.60
C ILE A 28 17.37 -13.20 11.88
N ILE A 29 18.55 -12.67 11.62
CA ILE A 29 19.81 -13.34 11.97
C ILE A 29 19.88 -13.54 13.50
N ALA A 30 19.56 -12.51 14.28
CA ALA A 30 19.54 -12.61 15.74
C ALA A 30 18.51 -13.64 16.24
N ILE A 31 17.30 -13.67 15.65
CA ILE A 31 16.27 -14.69 15.93
C ILE A 31 16.80 -16.09 15.63
N GLY A 32 17.48 -16.28 14.49
CA GLY A 32 18.10 -17.55 14.12
C GLY A 32 19.11 -18.03 15.17
N ILE A 33 20.01 -17.14 15.61
CA ILE A 33 20.99 -17.43 16.66
C ILE A 33 20.30 -17.76 17.98
N ILE A 34 19.31 -16.95 18.40
CA ILE A 34 18.55 -17.19 19.64
C ILE A 34 17.85 -18.55 19.59
N LEU A 35 17.18 -18.88 18.47
CA LEU A 35 16.51 -20.16 18.31
C LEU A 35 17.51 -21.31 18.36
N PHE A 36 18.67 -21.20 17.70
CA PHE A 36 19.70 -22.21 17.73
C PHE A 36 20.19 -22.49 19.15
N LEU A 37 20.37 -21.45 19.98
CA LEU A 37 20.88 -21.56 21.34
C LEU A 37 19.81 -21.97 22.37
N THR A 38 18.54 -21.57 22.16
CA THR A 38 17.49 -21.67 23.18
C THR A 38 16.25 -22.44 22.73
N PHE A 39 16.33 -23.16 21.61
CA PHE A 39 15.17 -23.88 21.07
C PHE A 39 14.61 -24.87 22.12
N ASN A 40 13.33 -24.72 22.39
CA ASN A 40 12.60 -25.59 23.30
C ASN A 40 11.36 -26.14 22.59
N LYS A 41 11.37 -27.46 22.35
CA LYS A 41 10.26 -28.15 21.69
C LYS A 41 8.92 -27.96 22.40
N SER A 42 8.90 -27.73 23.72
CA SER A 42 7.68 -27.49 24.49
C SER A 42 6.99 -26.16 24.10
N TYR A 43 7.72 -25.24 23.48
CA TYR A 43 7.15 -23.95 22.98
C TYR A 43 6.52 -24.10 21.59
N MET A 44 6.81 -25.20 20.89
CA MET A 44 6.12 -25.49 19.63
C MET A 44 4.68 -25.89 19.89
N LYS A 45 3.76 -25.10 19.32
CA LYS A 45 2.32 -25.34 19.41
C LYS A 45 1.88 -26.24 18.24
N TRP A 46 2.40 -27.48 18.21
CA TRP A 46 2.13 -28.45 17.14
C TRP A 46 0.97 -29.35 17.53
N GLU A 47 -0.25 -28.86 17.36
CA GLU A 47 -1.50 -29.59 17.59
C GLU A 47 -2.34 -29.60 16.33
N GLU A 48 -3.35 -30.46 16.23
CA GLU A 48 -4.24 -30.52 15.06
C GLU A 48 -4.86 -29.15 14.69
N SER A 49 -5.20 -28.35 15.69
CA SER A 49 -5.76 -27.01 15.50
C SER A 49 -4.76 -25.96 15.00
N THR A 50 -3.47 -26.22 15.12
CA THR A 50 -2.42 -25.23 14.78
C THR A 50 -1.50 -25.66 13.64
N LYS A 51 -1.49 -26.95 13.26
CA LYS A 51 -0.70 -27.46 12.13
C LYS A 51 -0.92 -26.69 10.84
N ILE A 52 -2.16 -26.27 10.60
CA ILE A 52 -2.53 -25.54 9.40
C ILE A 52 -1.72 -24.23 9.24
N TYR A 53 -1.44 -23.51 10.34
CA TYR A 53 -0.63 -22.30 10.29
C TYR A 53 0.79 -22.56 9.76
N TYR A 54 1.43 -23.65 10.19
CA TYR A 54 2.77 -24.02 9.74
C TYR A 54 2.76 -24.49 8.27
N ILE A 55 1.76 -25.30 7.90
CA ILE A 55 1.63 -25.84 6.53
C ILE A 55 1.43 -24.71 5.51
N VAL A 56 0.48 -23.81 5.78
CA VAL A 56 0.19 -22.72 4.83
C VAL A 56 1.29 -21.65 4.83
N ALA A 57 1.96 -21.41 5.97
CA ALA A 57 3.13 -20.56 6.03
C ALA A 57 4.29 -21.13 5.20
N ALA A 58 4.55 -22.43 5.31
CA ALA A 58 5.55 -23.13 4.49
C ALA A 58 5.19 -23.07 3.01
N LEU A 59 3.94 -23.30 2.63
CA LEU A 59 3.48 -23.19 1.24
C LEU A 59 3.68 -21.77 0.70
N PHE A 60 3.31 -20.74 1.48
CA PHE A 60 3.52 -19.35 1.09
C PHE A 60 5.00 -19.03 0.88
N VAL A 61 5.90 -19.49 1.77
CA VAL A 61 7.36 -19.33 1.63
C VAL A 61 7.88 -20.03 0.38
N ILE A 62 7.46 -21.29 0.14
CA ILE A 62 7.87 -22.05 -1.05
C ILE A 62 7.46 -21.33 -2.33
N MET A 63 6.20 -20.85 -2.40
CA MET A 63 5.71 -20.13 -3.58
C MET A 63 6.44 -18.80 -3.77
N THR A 64 6.70 -18.07 -2.69
CA THR A 64 7.51 -16.84 -2.74
C THR A 64 8.94 -17.12 -3.24
N ALA A 65 9.59 -18.16 -2.73
CA ALA A 65 10.95 -18.54 -3.16
C ALA A 65 10.97 -18.95 -4.65
N LEU A 66 9.98 -19.73 -5.10
CA LEU A 66 9.86 -20.13 -6.50
C LEU A 66 9.60 -18.93 -7.42
N ALA A 67 8.66 -18.04 -7.05
CA ALA A 67 8.38 -16.82 -7.79
C ALA A 67 9.62 -15.93 -7.89
N THR A 68 10.39 -15.82 -6.80
CA THR A 68 11.64 -15.06 -6.78
C THR A 68 12.70 -15.66 -7.70
N TRP A 69 12.89 -16.98 -7.64
CA TRP A 69 13.91 -17.65 -8.43
C TRP A 69 13.61 -17.63 -9.93
N LEU A 70 12.33 -17.81 -10.29
CA LEU A 70 11.90 -17.89 -11.68
C LEU A 70 11.60 -16.54 -12.32
N SER A 71 11.64 -15.46 -11.53
CA SER A 71 11.44 -14.10 -12.03
C SER A 71 12.49 -13.72 -13.09
N PRO A 72 12.08 -13.06 -14.20
CA PRO A 72 13.03 -12.49 -15.17
C PRO A 72 13.87 -11.34 -14.56
N TYR A 73 13.36 -10.65 -13.54
CA TYR A 73 14.02 -9.54 -12.85
C TYR A 73 14.55 -9.97 -11.48
N LYS A 74 15.53 -10.87 -11.48
CA LYS A 74 16.00 -11.59 -10.27
C LYS A 74 16.46 -10.66 -9.15
N GLU A 75 17.23 -9.64 -9.45
CA GLU A 75 17.76 -8.73 -8.44
C GLU A 75 16.64 -7.98 -7.71
N VAL A 76 15.70 -7.43 -8.47
CA VAL A 76 14.51 -6.76 -7.91
C VAL A 76 13.66 -7.76 -7.15
N SER A 77 13.44 -8.95 -7.70
CA SER A 77 12.60 -9.96 -7.05
C SER A 77 13.20 -10.48 -5.74
N VAL A 78 14.53 -10.51 -5.61
CA VAL A 78 15.23 -10.92 -4.37
C VAL A 78 15.17 -9.82 -3.30
N TRP A 79 15.56 -8.59 -3.64
CA TRP A 79 15.77 -7.51 -2.67
C TRP A 79 14.65 -6.48 -2.63
N GLY A 80 13.83 -6.40 -3.68
CA GLY A 80 12.81 -5.39 -3.88
C GLY A 80 13.34 -4.14 -4.56
N LEU A 81 12.42 -3.29 -5.00
CA LEU A 81 12.74 -1.95 -5.48
C LEU A 81 13.30 -1.09 -4.35
N PRO A 82 14.22 -0.18 -4.67
CA PRO A 82 14.89 0.66 -3.68
C PRO A 82 13.95 1.36 -2.70
N ASN A 83 12.89 1.94 -3.19
CA ASN A 83 11.92 2.70 -2.40
C ASN A 83 10.94 1.84 -1.58
N ARG A 84 10.97 0.50 -1.71
CA ARG A 84 10.08 -0.43 -0.99
C ARG A 84 10.82 -1.51 -0.24
N ALA A 85 11.90 -2.03 -0.83
CA ALA A 85 12.74 -3.09 -0.27
C ALA A 85 11.94 -4.33 0.17
N GLU A 86 10.90 -4.71 -0.61
CA GLU A 86 9.96 -5.79 -0.27
C GLU A 86 10.08 -6.98 -1.23
N GLY A 87 11.33 -7.35 -1.56
CA GLY A 87 11.62 -8.57 -2.32
C GLY A 87 11.33 -9.85 -1.56
N GLY A 88 11.54 -11.00 -2.22
CA GLY A 88 11.24 -12.33 -1.68
C GLY A 88 11.93 -12.62 -0.35
N VAL A 89 13.18 -12.16 -0.17
CA VAL A 89 13.90 -12.29 1.10
C VAL A 89 13.14 -11.61 2.24
N MET A 90 12.64 -10.40 2.03
CA MET A 90 11.92 -9.65 3.06
C MET A 90 10.58 -10.29 3.39
N ILE A 91 9.84 -10.77 2.38
CA ILE A 91 8.56 -11.47 2.59
C ILE A 91 8.77 -12.76 3.41
N ILE A 92 9.85 -13.50 3.14
CA ILE A 92 10.21 -14.69 3.95
C ILE A 92 10.56 -14.27 5.39
N CYS A 93 11.27 -13.15 5.57
CA CYS A 93 11.54 -12.60 6.90
C CYS A 93 10.26 -12.29 7.69
N TYR A 94 9.21 -11.79 7.04
CA TYR A 94 7.92 -11.54 7.70
C TYR A 94 7.29 -12.83 8.23
N ILE A 95 7.31 -13.91 7.45
CA ILE A 95 6.79 -15.20 7.89
C ILE A 95 7.59 -15.76 9.07
N ILE A 96 8.91 -15.61 9.05
CA ILE A 96 9.77 -16.01 10.18
C ILE A 96 9.42 -15.22 11.44
N ILE A 97 9.25 -13.89 11.34
CA ILE A 97 8.85 -13.02 12.46
C ILE A 97 7.48 -13.45 13.01
N MET A 98 6.51 -13.74 12.15
CA MET A 98 5.19 -14.22 12.55
C MET A 98 5.29 -15.54 13.33
N LEU A 99 5.99 -16.53 12.76
CA LEU A 99 6.15 -17.85 13.40
C LEU A 99 6.96 -17.75 14.71
N TYR A 100 7.97 -16.89 14.76
CA TYR A 100 8.71 -16.62 15.99
C TYR A 100 7.82 -15.96 17.05
N SER A 101 7.02 -14.97 16.68
CA SER A 101 6.05 -14.32 17.58
C SER A 101 5.04 -15.34 18.12
N PHE A 102 4.55 -16.25 17.27
CA PHE A 102 3.69 -17.36 17.68
C PHE A 102 4.40 -18.32 18.63
N TYR A 103 5.65 -18.68 18.35
CA TYR A 103 6.47 -19.59 19.15
C TYR A 103 6.74 -19.05 20.56
N VAL A 104 7.18 -17.79 20.69
CA VAL A 104 7.58 -17.19 21.99
C VAL A 104 6.39 -16.80 22.87
N MET A 105 5.19 -16.65 22.32
CA MET A 105 4.00 -16.25 23.08
C MET A 105 3.46 -17.43 23.89
N ASN A 106 4.02 -17.62 25.11
CA ASN A 106 3.68 -18.73 26.00
C ASN A 106 2.99 -18.28 27.30
N LYS A 107 3.14 -17.02 27.68
CA LYS A 107 2.49 -16.42 28.85
C LYS A 107 1.82 -15.11 28.43
N SER A 108 0.65 -14.84 29.00
CA SER A 108 -0.06 -13.58 28.71
C SER A 108 0.71 -12.32 29.15
N SER A 109 1.67 -12.47 30.09
CA SER A 109 2.58 -11.37 30.49
C SER A 109 3.55 -10.95 29.39
N ASP A 110 3.83 -11.85 28.42
CA ASP A 110 4.84 -11.62 27.39
C ASP A 110 4.35 -10.60 26.35
N ILE A 111 3.05 -10.36 26.29
CA ILE A 111 2.45 -9.31 25.45
C ILE A 111 3.03 -7.91 25.70
N LYS A 112 3.57 -7.64 26.88
CA LYS A 112 4.23 -6.36 27.19
C LYS A 112 5.37 -6.05 26.22
N PHE A 113 6.08 -7.07 25.73
CA PHE A 113 7.18 -6.91 24.77
C PHE A 113 6.72 -6.49 23.38
N VAL A 114 5.43 -6.61 23.08
CA VAL A 114 4.81 -6.11 21.85
C VAL A 114 4.14 -4.77 22.10
N ILE A 115 3.32 -4.64 23.16
CA ILE A 115 2.49 -3.47 23.40
C ILE A 115 3.33 -2.24 23.82
N ILE A 116 4.36 -2.42 24.67
CA ILE A 116 5.15 -1.28 25.16
C ILE A 116 5.89 -0.59 24.00
N PRO A 117 6.64 -1.30 23.13
CA PRO A 117 7.27 -0.66 21.97
C PRO A 117 6.27 0.04 21.05
N LEU A 118 5.07 -0.51 20.84
CA LEU A 118 4.05 0.11 20.01
C LEU A 118 3.51 1.42 20.62
N VAL A 119 3.39 1.52 21.94
CA VAL A 119 3.02 2.79 22.61
C VAL A 119 4.08 3.86 22.34
N PHE A 120 5.36 3.53 22.51
CA PHE A 120 6.45 4.47 22.21
C PHE A 120 6.47 4.86 20.73
N LEU A 121 6.29 3.90 19.83
CA LEU A 121 6.25 4.14 18.40
C LEU A 121 5.12 5.14 18.04
N ILE A 122 3.92 4.95 18.60
CA ILE A 122 2.80 5.88 18.36
C ILE A 122 3.12 7.28 18.85
N ILE A 123 3.72 7.43 20.03
CA ILE A 123 4.07 8.74 20.57
C ILE A 123 5.05 9.45 19.62
N ILE A 124 6.11 8.75 19.21
CA ILE A 124 7.11 9.29 18.28
C ILE A 124 6.46 9.68 16.94
N MET A 125 5.67 8.76 16.35
CA MET A 125 5.01 9.01 15.07
C MET A 125 3.99 10.14 15.15
N THR A 126 3.29 10.29 16.29
CA THR A 126 2.34 11.40 16.50
C THR A 126 3.07 12.73 16.56
N VAL A 127 4.19 12.81 17.30
CA VAL A 127 5.00 14.03 17.37
C VAL A 127 5.50 14.41 15.98
N LEU A 128 6.16 13.48 15.27
CA LEU A 128 6.63 13.72 13.90
C LEU A 128 5.48 14.14 12.97
N GLY A 129 4.36 13.43 13.02
CA GLY A 129 3.20 13.71 12.18
C GLY A 129 2.61 15.10 12.42
N ILE A 130 2.58 15.59 13.67
CA ILE A 130 2.08 16.94 13.98
C ILE A 130 2.97 18.01 13.33
N PHE A 131 4.31 17.85 13.37
CA PHE A 131 5.22 18.77 12.68
C PHE A 131 5.04 18.70 11.17
N GLN A 132 4.93 17.49 10.60
CA GLN A 132 4.68 17.30 9.17
C GLN A 132 3.36 17.93 8.71
N TYR A 133 2.29 17.78 9.51
CA TYR A 133 0.98 18.38 9.21
C TYR A 133 1.03 19.92 9.14
N LYS A 134 1.92 20.54 9.91
CA LYS A 134 2.13 21.99 9.91
C LYS A 134 3.11 22.48 8.85
N GLY A 135 3.67 21.61 8.03
CA GLY A 135 4.72 21.95 7.06
C GLY A 135 6.12 22.12 7.67
N GLU A 136 6.28 21.85 8.97
CA GLU A 136 7.54 21.97 9.72
C GLU A 136 8.22 20.61 9.90
N ASP A 137 8.37 19.82 8.81
CA ASP A 137 8.92 18.47 8.92
C ASP A 137 10.34 18.46 9.48
N LEU A 138 10.51 17.76 10.59
CA LEU A 138 11.79 17.67 11.31
C LEU A 138 12.89 16.99 10.48
N PHE A 139 12.53 16.17 9.50
CA PHE A 139 13.50 15.51 8.61
C PHE A 139 14.15 16.46 7.62
N PHE A 140 13.53 17.60 7.31
CA PHE A 140 14.09 18.62 6.42
C PHE A 140 14.91 19.68 7.15
N THR A 141 14.98 19.63 8.49
CA THR A 141 15.93 20.44 9.26
C THR A 141 17.36 19.96 9.02
N GLU A 142 18.35 20.83 9.23
CA GLU A 142 19.77 20.47 9.08
C GLU A 142 20.17 19.26 9.94
N TRP A 143 19.61 19.13 11.12
CA TRP A 143 19.82 17.97 11.98
C TRP A 143 19.12 16.72 11.45
N GLY A 144 17.88 16.85 10.99
CA GLY A 144 17.12 15.74 10.42
C GLY A 144 17.77 15.20 9.15
N LYS A 145 18.22 16.06 8.25
CA LYS A 145 18.95 15.67 7.03
C LYS A 145 20.22 14.87 7.36
N LYS A 146 21.00 15.29 8.37
CA LYS A 146 22.20 14.54 8.82
C LYS A 146 21.85 13.17 9.41
N LEU A 147 20.69 13.03 10.05
CA LEU A 147 20.24 11.75 10.60
C LEU A 147 19.88 10.74 9.51
N ILE A 148 19.33 11.22 8.39
CA ILE A 148 18.81 10.38 7.31
C ILE A 148 19.84 10.11 6.24
N ILE A 149 20.61 11.14 5.83
CA ILE A 149 21.59 11.05 4.76
C ILE A 149 22.98 10.95 5.37
N PRO A 150 23.67 9.80 5.20
CA PRO A 150 25.03 9.59 5.72
C PRO A 150 26.00 10.64 5.22
N GLU A 151 27.13 10.82 5.94
CA GLU A 151 28.11 11.87 5.65
C GLU A 151 28.76 11.75 4.28
N HIS A 152 28.93 10.54 3.76
CA HIS A 152 29.49 10.31 2.43
C HIS A 152 28.56 10.73 1.26
N TYR A 153 27.31 11.07 1.56
CA TYR A 153 26.33 11.65 0.64
C TYR A 153 25.91 13.06 1.07
N ALA A 154 26.77 13.79 1.77
CA ALA A 154 26.43 15.10 2.35
C ALA A 154 25.97 16.13 1.29
N GLU A 155 26.49 16.06 0.06
CA GLU A 155 26.13 16.94 -1.05
C GLU A 155 24.64 16.75 -1.45
N ASP A 156 24.11 15.54 -1.33
CA ASP A 156 22.72 15.22 -1.69
C ASP A 156 21.71 15.77 -0.70
N ARG A 157 22.15 16.21 0.50
CA ARG A 157 21.28 16.85 1.49
C ARG A 157 20.59 18.10 0.96
N ALA A 158 21.23 18.80 0.00
CA ALA A 158 20.67 19.98 -0.64
C ALA A 158 19.52 19.63 -1.61
N LEU A 159 19.52 18.42 -2.18
CA LEU A 159 18.51 17.94 -3.12
C LEU A 159 17.23 17.43 -2.42
N LEU A 160 17.28 17.27 -1.09
CA LEU A 160 16.16 16.75 -0.34
C LEU A 160 15.06 17.81 -0.23
N ASN A 161 13.97 17.60 -0.94
CA ASN A 161 12.81 18.45 -0.93
C ASN A 161 11.60 17.74 -0.32
N ASN A 162 10.69 18.51 0.28
CA ASN A 162 9.42 17.98 0.76
C ASN A 162 8.55 17.56 -0.43
N LEU A 163 8.24 16.26 -0.52
CA LEU A 163 7.42 15.68 -1.59
C LEU A 163 5.92 15.87 -1.36
N TYR A 164 5.52 16.19 -0.14
CA TYR A 164 4.11 16.29 0.24
C TYR A 164 3.75 17.72 0.61
N SER A 165 2.58 18.15 0.16
CA SER A 165 1.99 19.40 0.64
C SER A 165 1.70 19.33 2.14
N ASP A 166 1.67 20.49 2.79
CA ASP A 166 1.20 20.62 4.16
C ASP A 166 -0.14 19.94 4.38
N GLY A 167 -0.43 19.51 5.57
CA GLY A 167 -1.69 18.84 5.91
C GLY A 167 -1.67 17.31 5.77
N ASN A 168 -0.50 16.67 5.58
CA ASN A 168 -0.37 15.22 5.54
C ASN A 168 0.61 14.71 6.61
N MET A 169 0.21 13.64 7.32
CA MET A 169 1.06 12.94 8.29
C MET A 169 1.54 11.62 7.69
N TYR A 170 2.83 11.44 7.54
CA TYR A 170 3.45 10.20 7.04
C TYR A 170 4.50 9.61 7.99
N GLY A 171 4.93 10.35 9.02
CA GLY A 171 5.92 9.90 10.02
C GLY A 171 7.22 9.45 9.37
N THR A 172 7.64 8.22 9.66
CA THR A 172 8.77 7.54 9.02
C THR A 172 8.32 6.50 8.01
N LEU A 173 7.07 6.54 7.50
CA LEU A 173 6.49 5.50 6.67
C LEU A 173 6.53 5.83 5.17
N PHE A 174 7.24 6.86 4.77
CA PHE A 174 7.41 7.35 3.42
C PHE A 174 6.15 7.99 2.82
N HIS A 175 4.95 7.41 2.99
CA HIS A 175 3.72 7.90 2.37
C HIS A 175 2.56 7.93 3.37
N TYR A 176 1.72 8.94 3.29
CA TYR A 176 0.55 9.12 4.18
C TYR A 176 -0.45 7.95 4.10
N ASN A 177 -0.60 7.27 2.95
CA ASN A 177 -1.45 6.07 2.85
C ASN A 177 -0.95 4.93 3.74
N TYR A 178 0.37 4.77 3.89
CA TYR A 178 0.95 3.75 4.78
C TYR A 178 0.75 4.10 6.25
N MET A 179 0.79 5.39 6.58
CA MET A 179 0.38 5.88 7.91
C MET A 179 -1.07 5.50 8.20
N GLY A 180 -1.97 5.62 7.21
CA GLY A 180 -3.36 5.14 7.34
C GLY A 180 -3.46 3.65 7.66
N SER A 181 -2.70 2.79 6.98
CA SER A 181 -2.67 1.35 7.26
C SER A 181 -2.10 1.03 8.65
N PHE A 182 -1.05 1.74 9.07
CA PHE A 182 -0.50 1.63 10.43
C PHE A 182 -1.53 2.06 11.48
N ALA A 183 -2.16 3.21 11.31
CA ALA A 183 -3.17 3.73 12.23
C ALA A 183 -4.42 2.83 12.27
N ALA A 184 -4.79 2.17 11.16
CA ALA A 184 -5.88 1.19 11.11
C ALA A 184 -5.64 -0.06 11.97
N MET A 185 -4.38 -0.41 12.23
CA MET A 185 -4.01 -1.43 13.22
C MET A 185 -4.02 -0.88 14.64
N MET A 186 -3.42 0.29 14.84
CA MET A 186 -3.14 0.83 16.17
C MET A 186 -4.39 1.36 16.87
N LEU A 187 -5.29 2.02 16.14
CA LEU A 187 -6.48 2.61 16.74
C LEU A 187 -7.41 1.55 17.36
N PRO A 188 -7.85 0.48 16.66
CA PRO A 188 -8.68 -0.54 17.27
C PRO A 188 -7.96 -1.32 18.38
N LEU A 189 -6.64 -1.53 18.27
CA LEU A 189 -5.83 -2.16 19.31
C LEU A 189 -5.91 -1.36 20.61
N PHE A 190 -5.50 -0.09 20.58
CA PHE A 190 -5.39 0.71 21.80
C PHE A 190 -6.75 1.18 22.32
N LEU A 191 -7.72 1.41 21.45
CA LEU A 191 -9.09 1.72 21.87
C LEU A 191 -9.70 0.57 22.69
N THR A 192 -9.53 -0.67 22.21
CA THR A 192 -10.00 -1.86 22.93
C THR A 192 -9.30 -1.99 24.28
N LEU A 193 -7.98 -1.82 24.33
CA LEU A 193 -7.23 -1.86 25.60
C LEU A 193 -7.65 -0.73 26.55
N THR A 194 -7.87 0.48 26.07
CA THR A 194 -8.34 1.63 26.85
C THR A 194 -9.71 1.34 27.50
N CYS A 195 -10.64 0.78 26.74
CA CYS A 195 -11.98 0.53 27.23
C CYS A 195 -12.03 -0.57 28.28
N PHE A 196 -11.26 -1.66 28.10
CA PHE A 196 -11.50 -2.90 28.84
C PHE A 196 -10.39 -3.30 29.83
N VAL A 197 -9.16 -2.75 29.73
CA VAL A 197 -8.07 -3.08 30.67
C VAL A 197 -8.33 -2.46 32.03
N LYS A 198 -8.04 -3.21 33.09
CA LYS A 198 -8.17 -2.76 34.49
C LYS A 198 -6.93 -1.95 34.91
N GLY A 199 -7.16 -0.92 35.74
CA GLY A 199 -6.12 -0.07 36.31
C GLY A 199 -6.01 1.31 35.64
N LYS A 200 -6.14 2.39 36.45
CA LYS A 200 -6.19 3.79 35.97
C LYS A 200 -4.92 4.19 35.20
N GLY A 201 -3.72 3.81 35.68
CA GLY A 201 -2.46 4.12 35.00
C GLY A 201 -2.33 3.48 33.63
N LYS A 202 -2.66 2.18 33.49
CA LYS A 202 -2.67 1.49 32.20
C LYS A 202 -3.68 2.10 31.23
N LYS A 203 -4.88 2.42 31.72
CA LYS A 203 -5.91 3.10 30.91
C LYS A 203 -5.43 4.45 30.39
N ALA A 204 -4.76 5.25 31.22
CA ALA A 204 -4.24 6.55 30.80
C ALA A 204 -3.20 6.40 29.69
N VAL A 205 -2.25 5.45 29.81
CA VAL A 205 -1.25 5.18 28.77
C VAL A 205 -1.91 4.75 27.45
N PHE A 206 -2.88 3.81 27.52
CA PHE A 206 -3.57 3.35 26.32
C PHE A 206 -4.50 4.41 25.72
N ALA A 207 -5.07 5.31 26.55
CA ALA A 207 -5.86 6.44 26.07
C ALA A 207 -4.98 7.44 25.27
N VAL A 208 -3.77 7.72 25.73
CA VAL A 208 -2.79 8.53 24.99
C VAL A 208 -2.44 7.86 23.65
N ALA A 209 -2.18 6.55 23.65
CA ALA A 209 -1.90 5.82 22.42
C ALA A 209 -3.12 5.77 21.47
N THR A 210 -4.34 5.68 22.01
CA THR A 210 -5.59 5.75 21.24
C THR A 210 -5.74 7.12 20.56
N LEU A 211 -5.52 8.18 21.32
CA LEU A 211 -5.59 9.56 20.82
C LEU A 211 -4.53 9.79 19.73
N GLY A 212 -3.28 9.38 19.98
CA GLY A 212 -2.21 9.45 18.99
C GLY A 212 -2.56 8.68 17.72
N SER A 213 -3.08 7.46 17.84
CA SER A 213 -3.51 6.64 16.68
C SER A 213 -4.65 7.31 15.91
N ALA A 214 -5.59 7.97 16.58
CA ALA A 214 -6.67 8.73 15.94
C ALA A 214 -6.12 9.95 15.20
N ILE A 215 -5.23 10.72 15.83
CA ILE A 215 -4.55 11.86 15.19
C ILE A 215 -3.81 11.41 13.94
N LEU A 216 -3.04 10.32 14.00
CA LEU A 216 -2.33 9.76 12.84
C LEU A 216 -3.28 9.29 11.73
N LEU A 217 -4.40 8.63 12.08
CA LEU A 217 -5.38 8.18 11.11
C LEU A 217 -5.98 9.35 10.33
N PHE A 218 -6.48 10.35 11.05
CA PHE A 218 -7.13 11.50 10.41
C PHE A 218 -6.12 12.43 9.73
N GLY A 219 -4.98 12.67 10.35
CA GLY A 219 -3.90 13.47 9.77
C GLY A 219 -3.20 12.82 8.57
N SER A 220 -3.29 11.48 8.43
CA SER A 220 -2.83 10.80 7.23
C SER A 220 -3.73 11.02 6.01
N THR A 221 -4.95 11.51 6.22
CA THR A 221 -5.95 11.68 5.15
C THR A 221 -6.24 10.42 4.31
N SER A 222 -5.83 9.23 4.78
CA SER A 222 -5.90 7.96 4.06
C SER A 222 -7.30 7.35 4.07
N ARG A 223 -7.90 7.21 2.89
CA ARG A 223 -9.19 6.50 2.72
C ARG A 223 -9.07 5.01 3.09
N ALA A 224 -7.96 4.38 2.73
CA ALA A 224 -7.70 2.97 3.06
C ALA A 224 -7.68 2.73 4.58
N GLY A 225 -7.04 3.63 5.33
CA GLY A 225 -7.02 3.57 6.80
C GLY A 225 -8.43 3.64 7.42
N LEU A 226 -9.29 4.53 6.91
CA LEU A 226 -10.68 4.65 7.37
C LEU A 226 -11.48 3.36 7.11
N ILE A 227 -11.31 2.73 5.94
CA ILE A 227 -11.94 1.45 5.59
C ILE A 227 -11.46 0.35 6.55
N GLY A 228 -10.15 0.29 6.83
CA GLY A 228 -9.59 -0.66 7.78
C GLY A 228 -10.21 -0.55 9.17
N VAL A 229 -10.34 0.68 9.68
CA VAL A 229 -11.01 0.93 10.98
C VAL A 229 -12.49 0.57 10.93
N ALA A 230 -13.19 0.86 9.82
CA ALA A 230 -14.59 0.46 9.65
C ALA A 230 -14.76 -1.06 9.68
N CYS A 231 -13.90 -1.83 9.01
CA CYS A 231 -13.89 -3.29 9.07
C CYS A 231 -13.68 -3.79 10.52
N SER A 232 -12.71 -3.19 11.24
CA SER A 232 -12.48 -3.51 12.66
C SER A 232 -13.68 -3.17 13.54
N ALA A 233 -14.36 -2.06 13.27
CA ALA A 233 -15.56 -1.67 14.03
C ALA A 233 -16.72 -2.65 13.83
N VAL A 234 -16.92 -3.14 12.59
CA VAL A 234 -17.93 -4.18 12.32
C VAL A 234 -17.62 -5.46 13.10
N VAL A 235 -16.36 -5.92 13.06
CA VAL A 235 -15.93 -7.11 13.80
C VAL A 235 -16.01 -6.88 15.31
N PHE A 236 -15.67 -5.70 15.80
CA PHE A 236 -15.85 -5.31 17.21
C PHE A 236 -17.32 -5.46 17.64
N MET A 237 -18.27 -4.96 16.83
CA MET A 237 -19.69 -5.08 17.12
C MET A 237 -20.14 -6.56 17.19
N ILE A 238 -19.67 -7.40 16.27
CA ILE A 238 -19.98 -8.84 16.27
C ILE A 238 -19.45 -9.52 17.54
N ILE A 239 -18.18 -9.28 17.89
CA ILE A 239 -17.53 -9.90 19.06
C ILE A 239 -18.22 -9.47 20.34
N PHE A 240 -18.41 -8.18 20.54
CA PHE A 240 -18.93 -7.63 21.78
C PHE A 240 -20.47 -7.56 21.87
N LEU A 241 -21.22 -8.00 20.87
CA LEU A 241 -22.67 -7.81 20.78
C LEU A 241 -23.41 -8.14 22.10
N LYS A 242 -23.21 -9.34 22.66
CA LYS A 242 -23.86 -9.76 23.92
C LYS A 242 -23.35 -8.98 25.14
N TYR A 243 -22.08 -8.58 25.14
CA TYR A 243 -21.52 -7.71 26.18
C TYR A 243 -22.11 -6.30 26.11
N LEU A 244 -22.21 -5.72 24.93
CA LEU A 244 -22.79 -4.40 24.68
C LEU A 244 -24.27 -4.36 25.10
N MET A 245 -25.05 -5.37 24.75
CA MET A 245 -26.43 -5.52 25.17
C MET A 245 -26.57 -5.57 26.71
N LYS A 246 -25.65 -6.25 27.40
CA LYS A 246 -25.61 -6.31 28.88
C LYS A 246 -25.21 -4.97 29.51
N LYS A 247 -24.32 -4.22 28.85
CA LYS A 247 -23.68 -2.98 29.39
C LYS A 247 -24.12 -1.72 28.61
N TRP A 248 -25.24 -1.70 27.97
CA TRP A 248 -25.68 -0.62 27.07
C TRP A 248 -25.65 0.77 27.71
N LYS A 249 -25.95 0.90 29.02
CA LYS A 249 -25.89 2.17 29.78
C LYS A 249 -24.50 2.78 29.85
N VAL A 250 -23.44 1.96 29.75
CA VAL A 250 -22.03 2.44 29.71
C VAL A 250 -21.58 2.67 28.28
N MET A 251 -22.10 1.88 27.36
CA MET A 251 -21.67 1.93 25.96
C MET A 251 -22.22 3.14 25.21
N ILE A 252 -23.45 3.55 25.49
CA ILE A 252 -24.04 4.75 24.84
C ILE A 252 -23.19 6.01 25.10
N PRO A 253 -22.80 6.35 26.34
CA PRO A 253 -21.91 7.48 26.59
C PRO A 253 -20.54 7.36 25.88
N LEU A 254 -19.98 6.15 25.77
CA LEU A 254 -18.71 5.93 25.07
C LEU A 254 -18.86 6.15 23.55
N ILE A 255 -19.96 5.70 22.96
CA ILE A 255 -20.26 5.95 21.54
C ILE A 255 -20.43 7.45 21.29
N ILE A 256 -21.19 8.14 22.16
CA ILE A 256 -21.40 9.60 22.07
C ILE A 256 -20.05 10.33 22.19
N ALA A 257 -19.19 9.93 23.14
CA ALA A 257 -17.85 10.52 23.29
C ALA A 257 -16.97 10.27 22.07
N GLY A 258 -17.04 9.06 21.45
CA GLY A 258 -16.33 8.74 20.22
C GLY A 258 -16.80 9.59 19.03
N VAL A 259 -18.13 9.75 18.87
CA VAL A 259 -18.71 10.61 17.83
C VAL A 259 -18.32 12.08 18.07
N ALA A 260 -18.40 12.56 19.30
CA ALA A 260 -17.98 13.92 19.64
C ALA A 260 -16.48 14.16 19.38
N LEU A 261 -15.63 13.15 19.62
CA LEU A 261 -14.20 13.21 19.27
C LEU A 261 -14.00 13.32 17.75
N VAL A 262 -14.69 12.52 16.96
CA VAL A 262 -14.61 12.58 15.48
C VAL A 262 -15.07 13.95 14.96
N ILE A 263 -16.19 14.47 15.49
CA ILE A 263 -16.69 15.81 15.14
C ILE A 263 -15.67 16.89 15.55
N GLY A 264 -15.11 16.80 16.76
CA GLY A 264 -14.07 17.74 17.22
C GLY A 264 -12.82 17.73 16.36
N LEU A 265 -12.37 16.55 15.91
CA LEU A 265 -11.24 16.41 14.99
C LEU A 265 -11.57 16.94 13.59
N ASP A 266 -12.79 16.72 13.11
CA ASP A 266 -13.24 17.27 11.82
C ASP A 266 -13.25 18.81 11.84
N LEU A 267 -13.80 19.40 12.89
CA LEU A 267 -13.77 20.86 13.07
C LEU A 267 -12.33 21.39 13.19
N ALA A 268 -11.45 20.69 13.90
CA ALA A 268 -10.05 21.08 14.03
C ALA A 268 -9.26 20.96 12.71
N THR A 269 -9.72 20.14 11.77
CA THR A 269 -9.14 19.93 10.45
C THR A 269 -9.94 20.61 9.32
N ASN A 270 -10.80 21.59 9.64
CA ASN A 270 -11.62 22.34 8.68
C ASN A 270 -12.48 21.44 7.76
N GLY A 271 -13.09 20.39 8.32
CA GLY A 271 -14.00 19.50 7.59
C GLY A 271 -13.28 18.42 6.76
N ALA A 272 -11.99 18.20 6.97
CA ALA A 272 -11.21 17.24 6.17
C ALA A 272 -11.69 15.78 6.29
N ILE A 273 -12.37 15.41 7.37
CA ILE A 273 -12.89 14.07 7.59
C ILE A 273 -14.21 13.88 6.85
N PHE A 274 -15.20 14.75 7.13
CA PHE A 274 -16.54 14.60 6.56
C PHE A 274 -16.61 14.90 5.07
N SER A 275 -15.73 15.75 4.52
CA SER A 275 -15.63 15.98 3.08
C SER A 275 -15.25 14.72 2.26
N ARG A 276 -14.64 13.73 2.91
CA ARG A 276 -14.18 12.48 2.25
C ARG A 276 -15.19 11.34 2.30
N ILE A 277 -16.13 11.36 3.24
CA ILE A 277 -17.14 10.29 3.40
C ILE A 277 -18.00 10.14 2.14
N PRO A 278 -18.52 11.21 1.50
CA PRO A 278 -19.31 11.08 0.27
C PRO A 278 -18.51 10.45 -0.88
N THR A 279 -17.23 10.80 -1.01
CA THR A 279 -16.38 10.25 -2.08
C THR A 279 -16.08 8.77 -1.85
N LEU A 280 -15.85 8.34 -0.59
CA LEU A 280 -15.70 6.92 -0.24
C LEU A 280 -16.97 6.13 -0.56
N PHE A 281 -18.14 6.65 -0.20
CA PHE A 281 -19.40 5.98 -0.46
C PHE A 281 -19.68 5.86 -1.95
N ARG A 282 -19.42 6.92 -2.72
CA ARG A 282 -19.51 6.91 -4.18
C ARG A 282 -18.58 5.87 -4.80
N ASP A 283 -17.33 5.81 -4.35
CA ASP A 283 -16.34 4.84 -4.84
C ASP A 283 -16.77 3.40 -4.53
N MET A 284 -17.31 3.13 -3.31
CA MET A 284 -17.82 1.82 -2.94
C MET A 284 -19.03 1.40 -3.81
N VAL A 285 -19.98 2.31 -4.04
CA VAL A 285 -21.14 2.05 -4.91
C VAL A 285 -20.68 1.81 -6.34
N ALA A 286 -19.74 2.59 -6.85
CA ALA A 286 -19.22 2.45 -8.19
C ALA A 286 -18.49 1.10 -8.43
N ILE A 287 -17.86 0.51 -7.42
CA ILE A 287 -17.25 -0.84 -7.52
C ILE A 287 -18.32 -1.91 -7.83
N ILE A 288 -19.50 -1.79 -7.20
CA ILE A 288 -20.57 -2.79 -7.31
C ILE A 288 -21.35 -2.65 -8.61
N GLN A 289 -21.39 -1.45 -9.20
CA GLN A 289 -22.09 -1.23 -10.46
C GLN A 289 -21.39 -2.01 -11.61
N PRO A 290 -22.13 -2.48 -12.63
CA PRO A 290 -21.51 -3.09 -13.80
C PRO A 290 -20.61 -2.09 -14.54
N ALA A 291 -19.59 -2.60 -15.24
CA ALA A 291 -18.77 -1.80 -16.15
C ALA A 291 -19.62 -1.30 -17.33
N ASP A 292 -19.28 -0.13 -17.87
CA ASP A 292 -19.89 0.36 -19.11
C ASP A 292 -19.07 -0.11 -20.30
N GLU A 293 -19.52 -1.17 -20.94
CA GLU A 293 -18.82 -1.79 -22.09
C GLU A 293 -18.76 -0.88 -23.32
N SER A 294 -19.65 0.13 -23.40
CA SER A 294 -19.67 1.11 -24.51
C SER A 294 -18.71 2.28 -24.30
N PHE A 295 -18.19 2.45 -23.10
CA PHE A 295 -17.33 3.59 -22.75
C PHE A 295 -15.97 3.47 -23.44
N ASP A 296 -15.54 4.51 -24.16
CA ASP A 296 -14.18 4.67 -24.67
C ASP A 296 -13.52 5.90 -24.02
N TYR A 297 -12.49 5.68 -23.20
CA TYR A 297 -11.78 6.75 -22.53
C TYR A 297 -11.06 7.70 -23.49
N ARG A 298 -10.78 7.27 -24.75
CA ARG A 298 -10.16 8.10 -25.78
C ARG A 298 -11.06 9.23 -26.24
N ASP A 299 -12.38 9.10 -26.08
CA ASP A 299 -13.32 10.20 -26.36
C ASP A 299 -13.27 11.33 -25.33
N HIS A 300 -12.60 11.09 -24.19
CA HIS A 300 -12.52 12.00 -23.05
C HIS A 300 -11.13 12.62 -22.83
N ILE A 301 -10.21 12.42 -23.77
CA ILE A 301 -8.86 12.99 -23.79
C ILE A 301 -8.58 13.64 -25.14
N PRO A 302 -7.63 14.59 -25.22
CA PRO A 302 -7.38 15.35 -26.45
C PRO A 302 -6.83 14.52 -27.61
N VAL A 303 -6.07 13.45 -27.32
CA VAL A 303 -5.43 12.56 -28.32
C VAL A 303 -6.08 11.19 -28.30
N ARG A 304 -6.52 10.71 -29.46
CA ARG A 304 -7.10 9.37 -29.64
C ARG A 304 -6.07 8.32 -30.01
N GLY A 305 -5.00 8.72 -30.69
CA GLY A 305 -3.97 7.82 -31.19
C GLY A 305 -2.75 8.57 -31.71
N ILE A 306 -1.67 7.84 -31.88
CA ILE A 306 -0.47 8.29 -32.61
C ILE A 306 -0.11 7.15 -33.57
N VAL A 307 -0.11 7.45 -34.85
CA VAL A 307 0.15 6.48 -35.93
C VAL A 307 1.44 6.86 -36.64
N HIS A 308 2.25 5.88 -36.97
CA HIS A 308 3.50 6.06 -37.71
C HIS A 308 3.38 5.51 -39.11
N SER A 309 3.79 6.29 -40.11
CA SER A 309 3.87 5.87 -41.52
C SER A 309 4.96 6.65 -42.23
N GLU A 310 5.81 5.95 -42.98
CA GLU A 310 6.81 6.55 -43.88
C GLU A 310 7.69 7.64 -43.23
N GLY A 311 8.12 7.44 -41.98
CA GLY A 311 8.96 8.41 -41.24
C GLY A 311 8.17 9.62 -40.72
N GLN A 312 6.86 9.55 -40.67
CA GLN A 312 5.98 10.58 -40.14
C GLN A 312 5.21 10.08 -38.92
N ALA A 313 4.91 10.96 -37.97
CA ALA A 313 4.06 10.68 -36.83
C ALA A 313 2.77 11.50 -36.96
N THR A 314 1.62 10.84 -37.02
CA THR A 314 0.30 11.48 -37.05
C THR A 314 -0.38 11.34 -35.70
N ILE A 315 -0.65 12.47 -35.07
CA ILE A 315 -1.40 12.57 -33.81
C ILE A 315 -2.89 12.70 -34.17
N GLU A 316 -3.65 11.67 -33.85
CA GLU A 316 -5.10 11.63 -34.09
C GLU A 316 -5.84 12.27 -32.90
N MET A 317 -6.81 13.13 -33.23
CA MET A 317 -7.65 13.85 -32.26
C MET A 317 -9.13 13.70 -32.65
N ASN A 318 -10.04 14.20 -31.83
CA ASN A 318 -11.46 14.20 -32.15
C ASN A 318 -11.75 15.12 -33.35
N GLY A 319 -11.96 14.51 -34.55
CA GLY A 319 -12.33 15.21 -35.76
C GLY A 319 -11.21 15.94 -36.49
N GLN A 320 -9.95 15.76 -36.09
CA GLN A 320 -8.78 16.36 -36.73
C GLN A 320 -7.51 15.52 -36.46
N SER A 321 -6.46 15.81 -37.22
CA SER A 321 -5.14 15.23 -36.96
C SER A 321 -4.03 16.24 -37.20
N LEU A 322 -2.86 15.97 -36.59
CA LEU A 322 -1.64 16.74 -36.76
C LEU A 322 -0.51 15.78 -37.12
N THR A 323 0.00 15.91 -38.34
CA THR A 323 1.10 15.10 -38.84
C THR A 323 2.43 15.86 -38.69
N LEU A 324 3.42 15.19 -38.15
CA LEU A 324 4.78 15.65 -37.94
C LEU A 324 5.70 14.93 -38.93
N SER A 325 6.48 15.66 -39.70
CA SER A 325 7.49 15.13 -40.62
C SER A 325 8.80 15.89 -40.52
N MET A 326 9.93 15.25 -40.86
CA MET A 326 11.21 15.93 -40.98
C MET A 326 11.41 16.48 -42.38
N THR A 327 11.94 17.70 -42.46
CA THR A 327 12.37 18.37 -43.68
C THR A 327 13.77 18.95 -43.48
N ASP A 328 14.41 19.41 -44.55
CA ASP A 328 15.71 20.09 -44.48
C ASP A 328 15.68 21.38 -43.61
N GLU A 329 14.48 21.98 -43.45
CA GLU A 329 14.26 23.19 -42.65
C GLU A 329 13.85 22.87 -41.18
N GLY A 330 13.72 21.56 -40.80
CA GLY A 330 13.30 21.11 -39.47
C GLY A 330 11.97 20.38 -39.47
N VAL A 331 11.29 20.37 -38.32
CA VAL A 331 9.99 19.67 -38.16
C VAL A 331 8.89 20.47 -38.85
N ARG A 332 8.19 19.82 -39.76
CA ARG A 332 7.00 20.35 -40.46
C ARG A 332 5.73 19.76 -39.82
N PHE A 333 4.73 20.58 -39.67
CA PHE A 333 3.42 20.26 -39.13
C PHE A 333 2.33 20.42 -40.19
N GLU A 334 1.49 19.41 -40.40
CA GLU A 334 0.41 19.41 -41.36
C GLU A 334 -0.91 18.97 -40.72
N ASP A 335 -2.00 19.57 -41.12
CA ASP A 335 -3.34 19.16 -40.69
C ASP A 335 -3.84 17.94 -41.49
N GLN A 336 -5.06 17.48 -41.18
CA GLN A 336 -5.70 16.33 -41.83
C GLN A 336 -5.89 16.46 -43.36
N ASN A 337 -5.82 17.68 -43.91
CA ASN A 337 -5.95 17.98 -45.34
C ASN A 337 -4.59 18.10 -46.02
N GLY A 338 -3.49 17.96 -45.29
CA GLY A 338 -2.13 18.20 -45.76
C GLY A 338 -1.77 19.69 -45.82
N GLU A 339 -2.61 20.58 -45.22
CA GLU A 339 -2.28 21.99 -45.14
C GLU A 339 -1.28 22.24 -44.02
N GLN A 340 -0.27 23.06 -44.32
CA GLN A 340 0.78 23.34 -43.34
C GLN A 340 0.21 24.15 -42.16
N VAL A 341 0.38 23.63 -40.94
CA VAL A 341 0.10 24.34 -39.69
C VAL A 341 1.36 25.10 -39.28
N ILE A 342 1.22 26.44 -39.22
CA ILE A 342 2.37 27.28 -38.86
C ILE A 342 2.63 27.21 -37.36
N TYR A 343 3.74 26.59 -37.01
CA TYR A 343 4.32 26.63 -35.67
C TYR A 343 5.47 27.63 -35.65
N ILE A 344 5.38 28.58 -34.72
CA ILE A 344 6.40 29.59 -34.51
C ILE A 344 7.53 28.95 -33.66
N TYR A 345 8.72 29.04 -34.22
CA TYR A 345 9.93 28.57 -33.56
C TYR A 345 10.53 29.66 -32.69
N PHE A 346 10.71 29.42 -31.43
CA PHE A 346 11.32 30.33 -30.47
C PHE A 346 12.58 29.69 -29.87
N ASN A 347 13.74 30.23 -30.22
CA ASN A 347 15.04 29.74 -29.73
C ASN A 347 15.48 30.58 -28.53
N MET A 348 15.50 30.00 -27.34
CA MET A 348 15.99 30.63 -26.10
C MET A 348 17.37 30.10 -25.66
N GLY A 349 18.14 29.47 -26.57
CA GLY A 349 19.39 28.78 -26.31
C GLY A 349 19.27 27.26 -26.47
N ALA A 350 20.37 26.52 -26.49
CA ALA A 350 20.44 25.11 -26.89
C ALA A 350 19.49 24.14 -26.15
N GLU A 351 18.99 24.51 -24.99
CA GLU A 351 18.10 23.66 -24.19
C GLU A 351 16.61 24.06 -24.22
N GLN A 352 16.21 25.13 -24.92
CA GLN A 352 14.85 25.70 -24.80
C GLN A 352 14.21 26.11 -26.13
N THR A 353 14.43 25.36 -27.16
CA THR A 353 13.71 25.57 -28.42
C THR A 353 12.27 25.05 -28.29
N ARG A 354 11.32 25.93 -28.59
CA ARG A 354 9.89 25.62 -28.48
C ARG A 354 9.17 25.94 -29.77
N TYR A 355 8.24 25.06 -30.15
CA TYR A 355 7.29 25.28 -31.22
C TYR A 355 5.91 25.51 -30.61
N PHE A 356 5.26 26.61 -30.96
CA PHE A 356 3.87 26.91 -30.60
C PHE A 356 3.12 27.50 -31.79
N THR A 357 1.81 27.36 -31.84
CA THR A 357 0.97 27.85 -32.93
C THR A 357 -0.11 28.77 -32.41
N GLN A 358 -0.57 29.69 -33.28
CA GLN A 358 -1.76 30.54 -33.07
C GLN A 358 -3.03 29.89 -33.64
N ASP A 359 -2.91 28.75 -34.34
CA ASP A 359 -4.07 28.00 -34.80
C ASP A 359 -4.82 27.42 -33.60
N LYS A 360 -6.03 27.91 -33.37
CA LYS A 360 -6.86 27.55 -32.21
C LYS A 360 -7.13 26.04 -32.11
N ARG A 361 -7.06 25.29 -33.20
CA ARG A 361 -7.23 23.83 -33.23
C ARG A 361 -6.11 23.13 -32.50
N PHE A 362 -4.89 23.66 -32.59
CA PHE A 362 -3.66 23.04 -32.12
C PHE A 362 -2.95 23.88 -31.05
N GLU A 363 -3.47 25.06 -30.67
CA GLU A 363 -2.89 25.98 -29.68
C GLU A 363 -2.49 25.29 -28.35
N PRO A 364 -3.25 24.31 -27.79
CA PRO A 364 -2.85 23.62 -26.56
C PRO A 364 -1.65 22.73 -26.72
N PHE A 365 -1.27 22.34 -27.95
CA PHE A 365 -0.13 21.47 -28.22
C PHE A 365 1.12 22.30 -28.42
N MET A 366 2.10 22.09 -27.55
CA MET A 366 3.43 22.68 -27.64
C MET A 366 4.47 21.58 -27.81
N PHE A 367 5.48 21.87 -28.59
CA PHE A 367 6.57 20.93 -28.81
C PHE A 367 7.89 21.58 -28.36
N HIS A 368 8.69 20.84 -27.61
CA HIS A 368 9.97 21.28 -27.09
C HIS A 368 11.07 20.40 -27.66
N VAL A 369 12.05 20.99 -28.31
CA VAL A 369 13.26 20.26 -28.71
C VAL A 369 14.12 20.06 -27.47
N ARG A 370 14.55 18.84 -27.26
CA ARG A 370 15.41 18.42 -26.15
C ARG A 370 16.59 17.63 -26.71
N GLU A 371 17.77 18.00 -26.32
CA GLU A 371 18.98 17.25 -26.61
C GLU A 371 19.26 16.28 -25.44
N VAL A 372 19.38 15.00 -25.76
CA VAL A 372 19.70 13.94 -24.80
C VAL A 372 20.75 13.06 -25.43
N ASN A 373 21.93 12.93 -24.82
CA ASN A 373 23.07 12.15 -25.33
C ASN A 373 23.47 12.50 -26.78
N GLU A 374 23.51 13.79 -27.10
CA GLU A 374 23.86 14.30 -28.44
C GLU A 374 22.80 14.03 -29.55
N GLU A 375 21.63 13.50 -29.17
CA GLU A 375 20.50 13.27 -30.07
C GLU A 375 19.36 14.24 -29.76
N ASN A 376 18.66 14.68 -30.82
CA ASN A 376 17.53 15.58 -30.68
C ASN A 376 16.21 14.82 -30.58
N TYR A 377 15.40 15.23 -29.63
CA TYR A 377 14.05 14.71 -29.40
C TYR A 377 13.04 15.83 -29.38
N LEU A 378 11.83 15.53 -29.78
CA LEU A 378 10.70 16.45 -29.73
C LEU A 378 9.74 16.00 -28.62
N GLN A 379 9.68 16.76 -27.53
CA GLN A 379 8.76 16.53 -26.43
C GLN A 379 7.43 17.23 -26.72
N MET A 380 6.34 16.50 -26.88
CA MET A 380 5.00 17.03 -26.97
C MET A 380 4.42 17.31 -25.59
N SER A 381 3.83 18.48 -25.42
CA SER A 381 3.07 18.87 -24.24
C SER A 381 1.68 19.34 -24.63
N TYR A 382 0.69 19.06 -23.79
CA TYR A 382 -0.68 19.56 -23.93
C TYR A 382 -1.03 20.38 -22.68
N ALA A 383 -1.44 21.64 -22.89
CA ALA A 383 -1.77 22.58 -21.81
C ALA A 383 -0.69 22.60 -20.68
N GLY A 384 0.59 22.49 -21.06
CA GLY A 384 1.73 22.51 -20.13
C GLY A 384 2.10 21.14 -19.52
N THR A 385 1.30 20.09 -19.74
CA THR A 385 1.62 18.74 -19.28
C THR A 385 2.36 17.96 -20.37
N SER A 386 3.52 17.38 -20.06
CA SER A 386 4.25 16.49 -20.98
C SER A 386 3.44 15.25 -21.29
N VAL A 387 3.29 14.96 -22.59
CA VAL A 387 2.47 13.82 -23.08
C VAL A 387 3.34 12.69 -23.59
N CYS A 388 4.18 12.95 -24.58
CA CYS A 388 5.02 11.94 -25.20
C CYS A 388 6.28 12.58 -25.81
N TRP A 389 7.19 11.72 -26.29
CA TRP A 389 8.43 12.12 -26.91
C TRP A 389 8.58 11.46 -28.27
N PHE A 390 9.17 12.19 -29.22
CA PHE A 390 9.50 11.68 -30.54
C PHE A 390 11.01 11.81 -30.76
N SER A 391 11.64 10.83 -31.39
CA SER A 391 12.95 11.04 -32.01
C SER A 391 12.75 11.81 -33.30
N ILE A 392 13.70 12.69 -33.59
CA ILE A 392 13.72 13.48 -34.82
C ILE A 392 15.09 13.36 -35.46
N GLY A 393 15.17 12.89 -36.72
CA GLY A 393 16.41 12.64 -37.41
C GLY A 393 16.20 12.25 -38.87
N GLU A 394 17.24 11.68 -39.50
CA GLU A 394 17.22 11.28 -40.91
C GLU A 394 16.17 10.18 -41.21
N GLU A 395 15.85 9.35 -40.21
CA GLU A 395 14.82 8.30 -40.33
C GLU A 395 13.40 8.83 -40.18
N GLY A 396 13.24 10.13 -39.86
CA GLY A 396 11.95 10.78 -39.68
C GLY A 396 11.58 11.04 -38.21
N VAL A 397 10.26 11.00 -37.93
CA VAL A 397 9.68 11.27 -36.63
C VAL A 397 9.06 9.99 -36.07
N HIS A 398 9.57 9.48 -34.95
CA HIS A 398 9.09 8.26 -34.32
C HIS A 398 8.79 8.46 -32.85
N LEU A 399 7.67 7.89 -32.37
CA LEU A 399 7.35 7.88 -30.94
C LEU A 399 8.41 7.07 -30.18
N VAL A 400 8.89 7.63 -29.06
CA VAL A 400 9.89 6.98 -28.22
C VAL A 400 9.47 6.98 -26.75
N ASP A 401 9.95 5.96 -26.03
CA ASP A 401 9.81 5.94 -24.57
C ASP A 401 10.50 7.15 -23.93
N GLN A 402 9.84 7.80 -23.01
CA GLN A 402 10.35 9.03 -22.39
C GLN A 402 11.63 8.83 -21.56
N PHE A 403 11.92 7.60 -21.11
CA PHE A 403 13.08 7.28 -20.25
C PHE A 403 14.22 6.61 -21.02
N THR A 404 13.90 5.56 -21.79
CA THR A 404 14.90 4.79 -22.53
C THR A 404 15.27 5.42 -23.86
N LYS A 405 14.36 6.26 -24.42
CA LYS A 405 14.47 6.84 -25.77
C LYS A 405 14.43 5.79 -26.90
N GLU A 406 14.07 4.56 -26.59
CA GLU A 406 13.87 3.52 -27.60
C GLU A 406 12.54 3.75 -28.34
N PRO A 407 12.46 3.42 -29.64
CA PRO A 407 11.22 3.48 -30.41
C PRO A 407 10.11 2.66 -29.75
N MET A 408 8.91 3.20 -29.71
CA MET A 408 7.75 2.53 -29.14
C MET A 408 6.49 2.75 -29.98
N GLU A 409 5.54 1.85 -29.84
CA GLU A 409 4.17 2.03 -30.32
C GLU A 409 3.23 2.28 -29.14
N LEU A 410 2.08 2.92 -29.40
CA LEU A 410 1.06 3.04 -28.38
C LEU A 410 0.47 1.67 -28.10
N GLU A 411 0.55 1.24 -26.85
CA GLU A 411 -0.10 0.02 -26.41
C GLU A 411 -1.57 0.26 -26.09
N GLU A 412 -2.43 -0.68 -26.54
CA GLU A 412 -3.77 -0.85 -26.00
C GLU A 412 -3.79 -2.15 -25.18
N PRO A 413 -3.41 -2.09 -23.89
CA PRO A 413 -3.24 -3.31 -23.11
C PRO A 413 -4.57 -3.97 -22.81
N ALA A 414 -4.55 -5.29 -22.66
CA ALA A 414 -5.70 -6.06 -22.22
C ALA A 414 -6.24 -5.49 -20.90
N SER A 415 -7.55 -5.37 -20.78
CA SER A 415 -8.23 -4.88 -19.59
C SER A 415 -9.42 -5.76 -19.21
N ILE A 416 -9.64 -5.95 -17.91
CA ILE A 416 -10.76 -6.75 -17.38
C ILE A 416 -11.52 -5.90 -16.37
N GLY A 417 -12.81 -5.68 -16.63
CA GLY A 417 -13.69 -4.87 -15.77
C GLY A 417 -13.28 -3.41 -15.70
N PHE A 418 -13.93 -2.64 -14.86
CA PHE A 418 -13.66 -1.21 -14.58
C PHE A 418 -13.73 -0.28 -15.81
N ARG A 419 -14.27 -0.70 -16.94
CA ARG A 419 -14.49 0.16 -18.11
C ARG A 419 -15.47 1.27 -17.75
N GLY A 420 -15.12 2.53 -18.02
CA GLY A 420 -15.83 3.72 -17.55
C GLY A 420 -15.62 4.06 -16.07
N LYS A 421 -14.73 3.32 -15.36
CA LYS A 421 -14.42 3.51 -13.95
C LYS A 421 -12.92 3.61 -13.67
N GLU A 422 -12.12 3.89 -14.68
CA GLU A 422 -10.66 3.96 -14.61
C GLU A 422 -10.20 4.98 -13.55
N ARG A 423 -10.94 6.10 -13.38
CA ARG A 423 -10.66 7.15 -12.37
C ARG A 423 -11.08 6.78 -10.95
N LEU A 424 -11.74 5.64 -10.75
CA LEU A 424 -12.21 5.19 -9.44
C LEU A 424 -11.07 5.06 -8.43
N GLY A 425 -11.28 5.57 -7.21
CA GLY A 425 -10.34 5.40 -6.10
C GLY A 425 -8.95 5.99 -6.36
N SER A 426 -8.86 7.16 -7.03
CA SER A 426 -7.59 7.76 -7.49
C SER A 426 -6.86 6.83 -8.47
N ALA A 427 -7.50 6.53 -9.59
CA ALA A 427 -7.03 5.70 -10.70
C ALA A 427 -6.84 4.19 -10.37
N ARG A 428 -7.32 3.71 -9.22
CA ARG A 428 -7.27 2.26 -8.92
C ARG A 428 -8.06 1.43 -9.91
N GLY A 429 -9.18 1.94 -10.43
CA GLY A 429 -9.94 1.26 -11.48
C GLY A 429 -9.09 0.98 -12.72
N TYR A 430 -8.29 1.96 -13.15
CA TYR A 430 -7.32 1.81 -14.23
C TYR A 430 -6.28 0.74 -13.90
N ILE A 431 -5.63 0.85 -12.73
CA ILE A 431 -4.58 -0.08 -12.32
C ILE A 431 -5.13 -1.52 -12.26
N TRP A 432 -6.26 -1.71 -11.59
CA TRP A 432 -6.83 -3.06 -11.37
C TRP A 432 -7.28 -3.70 -12.67
N SER A 433 -7.87 -2.92 -13.59
CA SER A 433 -8.30 -3.45 -14.90
C SER A 433 -7.14 -4.02 -15.73
N ARG A 434 -5.93 -3.45 -15.64
CA ARG A 434 -4.72 -3.92 -16.33
C ARG A 434 -3.95 -4.96 -15.49
N THR A 435 -4.14 -4.99 -14.18
CA THR A 435 -3.51 -6.00 -13.29
C THR A 435 -4.17 -7.38 -13.44
N LEU A 436 -5.50 -7.44 -13.62
CA LEU A 436 -6.22 -8.70 -13.73
C LEU A 436 -5.78 -9.57 -14.92
N PRO A 437 -5.51 -9.04 -16.14
CA PRO A 437 -4.90 -9.78 -17.23
C PRO A 437 -3.53 -10.38 -16.86
N LEU A 438 -2.66 -9.63 -16.19
CA LEU A 438 -1.34 -10.11 -15.75
C LEU A 438 -1.44 -11.32 -14.84
N ILE A 439 -2.40 -11.32 -13.91
CA ILE A 439 -2.66 -12.49 -13.04
C ILE A 439 -3.11 -13.70 -13.88
N LYS A 440 -3.90 -13.48 -14.93
CA LYS A 440 -4.35 -14.54 -15.83
C LYS A 440 -3.21 -15.12 -16.68
N GLU A 441 -2.23 -14.30 -17.05
CA GLU A 441 -1.05 -14.72 -17.82
C GLU A 441 -0.08 -15.55 -16.98
N SER A 442 0.14 -15.19 -15.69
CA SER A 442 1.02 -15.92 -14.79
C SER A 442 0.30 -16.32 -13.47
N PRO A 443 -0.70 -17.22 -13.53
CA PRO A 443 -1.58 -17.47 -12.38
C PRO A 443 -0.92 -18.25 -11.24
N LEU A 444 0.09 -19.07 -11.52
CA LEU A 444 0.66 -19.97 -10.51
C LEU A 444 1.78 -19.34 -9.68
N LEU A 445 2.67 -18.59 -10.33
CA LEU A 445 3.90 -18.07 -9.73
C LEU A 445 3.99 -16.54 -9.73
N GLY A 446 3.15 -15.87 -10.54
CA GLY A 446 3.27 -14.44 -10.76
C GLY A 446 4.58 -14.07 -11.46
N TYR A 447 4.97 -12.81 -11.35
CA TYR A 447 6.16 -12.26 -12.03
C TYR A 447 7.39 -12.14 -11.10
N GLY A 448 7.21 -12.32 -9.83
CA GLY A 448 8.24 -12.17 -8.78
C GLY A 448 7.89 -11.03 -7.80
N PRO A 449 8.28 -11.16 -6.52
CA PRO A 449 8.10 -10.12 -5.53
C PRO A 449 8.66 -8.77 -5.98
N ASP A 450 7.88 -7.71 -5.78
CA ASP A 450 8.20 -6.32 -6.09
C ASP A 450 8.50 -5.98 -7.57
N VAL A 451 8.16 -6.88 -8.49
CA VAL A 451 8.43 -6.76 -9.94
C VAL A 451 7.27 -6.10 -10.71
N PHE A 452 6.18 -5.78 -10.06
CA PHE A 452 4.96 -5.25 -10.69
C PHE A 452 5.20 -4.10 -11.67
N ALA A 453 6.08 -3.14 -11.34
CA ALA A 453 6.37 -2.00 -12.19
C ALA A 453 6.91 -2.39 -13.59
N PHE A 454 7.58 -3.54 -13.69
CA PHE A 454 8.12 -4.06 -14.94
C PHE A 454 7.14 -4.95 -15.70
N ALA A 455 6.18 -5.57 -15.00
CA ALA A 455 5.15 -6.39 -15.60
C ALA A 455 3.95 -5.57 -16.09
N PHE A 456 3.70 -4.41 -15.47
CA PHE A 456 2.59 -3.53 -15.81
C PHE A 456 2.83 -2.85 -17.18
N PRO A 457 1.79 -2.72 -18.06
CA PRO A 457 1.92 -2.10 -19.37
C PRO A 457 2.16 -0.59 -19.23
N GLN A 458 3.43 -0.19 -19.14
CA GLN A 458 3.81 1.21 -18.93
C GLN A 458 3.60 2.09 -20.16
N ASN A 459 3.47 1.51 -21.35
CA ASN A 459 3.31 2.23 -22.63
C ASN A 459 1.85 2.58 -22.95
N ASP A 460 0.88 2.26 -22.07
CA ASP A 460 -0.51 2.74 -22.15
C ASP A 460 -0.60 4.24 -21.83
N LEU A 461 -0.05 5.08 -22.71
CA LEU A 461 0.00 6.53 -22.49
C LEU A 461 -1.40 7.15 -22.42
N LEU A 462 -2.32 6.73 -23.29
CA LEU A 462 -3.67 7.29 -23.38
C LEU A 462 -4.52 6.88 -22.17
N GLY A 463 -4.44 5.62 -21.75
CA GLY A 463 -5.13 5.13 -20.56
C GLY A 463 -4.62 5.83 -19.28
N LYS A 464 -3.31 6.03 -19.17
CA LYS A 464 -2.71 6.83 -18.07
C LYS A 464 -3.18 8.27 -18.11
N TRP A 465 -3.18 8.90 -19.29
CA TRP A 465 -3.62 10.27 -19.42
C TRP A 465 -5.07 10.45 -18.97
N TYR A 466 -5.95 9.55 -19.40
CA TYR A 466 -7.33 9.58 -18.92
C TYR A 466 -7.43 9.40 -17.39
N ALA A 467 -6.72 8.40 -16.84
CA ALA A 467 -6.85 8.03 -15.43
C ALA A 467 -6.21 9.04 -14.45
N TYR A 468 -5.05 9.61 -14.84
CA TYR A 468 -4.20 10.45 -13.97
C TYR A 468 -4.07 11.90 -14.41
N GLU A 469 -4.65 12.26 -15.56
CA GLU A 469 -4.47 13.57 -16.20
C GLU A 469 -3.01 13.83 -16.65
N THR A 470 -2.15 12.83 -16.57
CA THR A 470 -0.76 12.82 -17.06
C THR A 470 -0.35 11.42 -17.50
N PRO A 471 0.23 11.26 -18.71
CA PRO A 471 0.72 9.96 -19.16
C PRO A 471 2.11 9.61 -18.61
N SER A 472 2.83 10.59 -18.06
CA SER A 472 4.24 10.44 -17.61
C SER A 472 4.40 9.71 -16.27
N ILE A 473 3.31 9.21 -15.69
CA ILE A 473 3.36 8.49 -14.42
C ILE A 473 3.82 7.03 -14.62
N THR A 474 4.68 6.54 -13.74
CA THR A 474 5.01 5.13 -13.66
C THR A 474 4.10 4.45 -12.65
N VAL A 475 3.34 3.45 -13.11
CA VAL A 475 2.48 2.64 -12.23
C VAL A 475 3.34 1.55 -11.60
N ASP A 476 3.70 1.71 -10.35
CA ASP A 476 4.69 0.88 -9.65
C ASP A 476 4.09 -0.21 -8.77
N LYS A 477 2.78 -0.20 -8.52
CA LYS A 477 2.08 -1.15 -7.63
C LYS A 477 0.57 -1.16 -7.85
N PRO A 478 -0.12 -2.26 -7.48
CA PRO A 478 -1.57 -2.39 -7.70
C PRO A 478 -2.42 -1.65 -6.66
N HIS A 479 -1.86 -1.08 -5.61
CA HIS A 479 -2.59 -0.46 -4.50
C HIS A 479 -3.70 -1.36 -3.90
N ASN A 480 -3.39 -2.65 -3.79
CA ASN A 480 -4.24 -3.66 -3.21
C ASN A 480 -3.35 -4.84 -2.78
N LEU A 481 -3.30 -5.13 -1.48
CA LEU A 481 -2.49 -6.19 -0.88
C LEU A 481 -2.73 -7.56 -1.55
N TYR A 482 -3.98 -7.88 -1.86
CA TYR A 482 -4.35 -9.18 -2.40
C TYR A 482 -3.94 -9.30 -3.88
N LEU A 483 -4.15 -8.25 -4.66
CA LEU A 483 -3.67 -8.20 -6.05
C LEU A 483 -2.13 -8.19 -6.10
N GLN A 484 -1.49 -7.51 -5.14
CA GLN A 484 -0.02 -7.51 -5.03
C GLN A 484 0.53 -8.92 -4.84
N ILE A 485 -0.06 -9.71 -3.93
CA ILE A 485 0.34 -11.11 -3.73
C ILE A 485 0.04 -11.93 -4.98
N ALA A 486 -1.13 -11.76 -5.59
CA ALA A 486 -1.54 -12.54 -6.75
C ALA A 486 -0.63 -12.31 -7.97
N VAL A 487 -0.30 -11.04 -8.29
CA VAL A 487 0.51 -10.71 -9.46
C VAL A 487 2.00 -10.99 -9.23
N ASN A 488 2.49 -10.81 -8.00
CA ASN A 488 3.90 -10.99 -7.68
C ASN A 488 4.26 -12.46 -7.40
N GLN A 489 3.38 -13.23 -6.72
CA GLN A 489 3.68 -14.56 -6.18
C GLN A 489 2.71 -15.65 -6.66
N GLY A 490 1.68 -15.26 -7.41
CA GLY A 490 0.67 -16.14 -7.96
C GLY A 490 -0.52 -16.44 -7.04
N LEU A 491 -1.54 -17.08 -7.61
CA LEU A 491 -2.80 -17.39 -6.92
C LEU A 491 -2.64 -18.46 -5.83
N ILE A 492 -1.63 -19.34 -5.93
CA ILE A 492 -1.35 -20.33 -4.89
C ILE A 492 -0.83 -19.64 -3.62
N ALA A 493 0.07 -18.66 -3.76
CA ALA A 493 0.54 -17.87 -2.63
C ALA A 493 -0.59 -17.03 -2.03
N LEU A 494 -1.42 -16.40 -2.86
CA LEU A 494 -2.62 -15.69 -2.38
C LEU A 494 -3.55 -16.64 -1.61
N GLY A 495 -3.81 -17.84 -2.15
CA GLY A 495 -4.61 -18.87 -1.48
C GLY A 495 -4.05 -19.26 -0.12
N ALA A 496 -2.73 -19.50 -0.03
CA ALA A 496 -2.05 -19.80 1.23
C ALA A 496 -2.18 -18.63 2.22
N PHE A 497 -1.98 -17.39 1.80
CA PHE A 497 -2.19 -16.20 2.63
C PHE A 497 -3.64 -16.10 3.13
N LEU A 498 -4.62 -16.27 2.25
CA LEU A 498 -6.05 -16.20 2.62
C LEU A 498 -6.44 -17.33 3.60
N VAL A 499 -5.91 -18.54 3.43
CA VAL A 499 -6.14 -19.65 4.37
C VAL A 499 -5.48 -19.35 5.71
N LEU A 500 -4.28 -18.78 5.72
CA LEU A 500 -3.58 -18.39 6.96
C LEU A 500 -4.40 -17.39 7.78
N VAL A 501 -4.76 -16.26 7.16
CA VAL A 501 -5.51 -15.21 7.86
C VAL A 501 -6.95 -15.63 8.13
N GLY A 502 -7.58 -16.38 7.22
CA GLY A 502 -8.93 -16.93 7.39
C GLY A 502 -9.03 -17.88 8.57
N THR A 503 -8.05 -18.79 8.73
CA THR A 503 -7.98 -19.69 9.88
C THR A 503 -7.84 -18.88 11.18
N TYR A 504 -6.98 -17.87 11.23
CA TYR A 504 -6.85 -16.99 12.38
C TYR A 504 -8.16 -16.25 12.71
N ILE A 505 -8.86 -15.74 11.70
CA ILE A 505 -10.16 -15.05 11.87
C ILE A 505 -11.20 -16.02 12.44
N VAL A 506 -11.30 -17.22 11.88
CA VAL A 506 -12.25 -18.24 12.35
C VAL A 506 -11.96 -18.66 13.78
N ASP A 507 -10.70 -18.87 14.12
CA ASP A 507 -10.28 -19.21 15.48
C ASP A 507 -10.60 -18.07 16.47
N ALA A 508 -10.31 -16.83 16.12
CA ALA A 508 -10.61 -15.68 16.95
C ALA A 508 -12.13 -15.52 17.17
N ILE A 509 -12.94 -15.67 16.13
CA ILE A 509 -14.41 -15.63 16.24
C ILE A 509 -14.91 -16.74 17.16
N LYS A 510 -14.45 -17.98 16.99
CA LYS A 510 -14.83 -19.12 17.86
C LYS A 510 -14.47 -18.87 19.32
N VAL A 511 -13.33 -18.26 19.57
CA VAL A 511 -12.82 -18.01 20.93
C VAL A 511 -13.54 -16.85 21.60
N TYR A 512 -13.82 -15.76 20.88
CA TYR A 512 -14.23 -14.49 21.47
C TYR A 512 -15.68 -14.10 21.22
N ALA A 513 -16.31 -14.53 20.12
CA ALA A 513 -17.59 -13.98 19.73
C ALA A 513 -18.74 -14.36 20.70
N PHE A 514 -19.69 -13.45 20.84
CA PHE A 514 -20.97 -13.63 21.56
C PHE A 514 -20.85 -14.00 23.04
N ARG A 515 -19.78 -13.58 23.72
CA ARG A 515 -19.63 -13.77 25.17
C ARG A 515 -20.22 -12.60 25.95
N ARG A 516 -20.60 -12.86 27.19
CA ARG A 516 -21.16 -11.86 28.11
C ARG A 516 -20.11 -11.16 28.95
N ASP A 517 -18.98 -11.81 29.18
CA ASP A 517 -17.86 -11.31 30.00
C ASP A 517 -16.55 -11.82 29.41
N TYR A 518 -15.48 -11.06 29.59
CA TYR A 518 -14.15 -11.33 29.06
C TYR A 518 -13.09 -11.22 30.14
N SER A 519 -12.13 -12.15 30.17
CA SER A 519 -10.90 -12.06 30.94
C SER A 519 -9.93 -11.03 30.33
N SER A 520 -8.94 -10.60 31.11
CA SER A 520 -7.92 -9.68 30.61
C SER A 520 -7.11 -10.27 29.44
N LYS A 521 -6.91 -11.58 29.39
CA LYS A 521 -6.22 -12.28 28.31
C LYS A 521 -7.07 -12.26 27.03
N GLU A 522 -8.36 -12.53 27.14
CA GLU A 522 -9.28 -12.47 26.01
C GLU A 522 -9.40 -11.06 25.44
N ILE A 523 -9.43 -10.01 26.28
CA ILE A 523 -9.40 -8.61 25.83
C ILE A 523 -8.16 -8.31 25.00
N VAL A 524 -6.97 -8.78 25.42
CA VAL A 524 -5.74 -8.59 24.65
C VAL A 524 -5.82 -9.34 23.31
N GLY A 525 -6.33 -10.57 23.31
CA GLY A 525 -6.51 -11.33 22.06
C GLY A 525 -7.47 -10.64 21.09
N ILE A 526 -8.59 -10.10 21.60
CA ILE A 526 -9.54 -9.32 20.80
C ILE A 526 -8.87 -8.06 20.24
N ALA A 527 -8.11 -7.34 21.04
CA ALA A 527 -7.42 -6.12 20.62
C ALA A 527 -6.45 -6.40 19.46
N LEU A 528 -5.65 -7.48 19.56
CA LEU A 528 -4.77 -7.96 18.49
C LEU A 528 -5.55 -8.38 17.25
N PHE A 529 -6.66 -9.09 17.43
CA PHE A 529 -7.51 -9.52 16.34
C PHE A 529 -8.08 -8.34 15.55
N LEU A 530 -8.59 -7.32 16.25
CA LEU A 530 -9.12 -6.11 15.62
C LEU A 530 -8.02 -5.33 14.88
N ALA A 531 -6.79 -5.31 15.40
CA ALA A 531 -5.66 -4.71 14.68
C ALA A 531 -5.36 -5.43 13.36
N VAL A 532 -5.34 -6.76 13.37
CA VAL A 532 -5.15 -7.57 12.15
C VAL A 532 -6.27 -7.31 11.14
N ILE A 533 -7.53 -7.27 11.58
CA ILE A 533 -8.67 -6.94 10.71
C ILE A 533 -8.51 -5.53 10.10
N GLY A 534 -8.04 -4.56 10.90
CA GLY A 534 -7.79 -3.20 10.43
C GLY A 534 -6.79 -3.14 9.28
N TYR A 535 -5.69 -3.89 9.38
CA TYR A 535 -4.71 -3.97 8.31
C TYR A 535 -5.26 -4.67 7.06
N LEU A 536 -5.93 -5.81 7.23
CA LEU A 536 -6.53 -6.56 6.12
C LEU A 536 -7.59 -5.74 5.38
N GLY A 537 -8.41 -4.98 6.12
CA GLY A 537 -9.39 -4.06 5.53
C GLY A 537 -8.73 -2.89 4.78
N ALA A 538 -7.69 -2.29 5.36
CA ALA A 538 -6.92 -1.24 4.68
C ALA A 538 -6.21 -1.79 3.44
N GLY A 539 -5.77 -3.04 3.45
CA GLY A 539 -5.10 -3.74 2.36
C GLY A 539 -5.96 -3.94 1.10
N ILE A 540 -7.28 -3.72 1.16
CA ILE A 540 -8.13 -3.70 -0.05
C ILE A 540 -7.76 -2.53 -0.96
N PHE A 541 -7.28 -1.41 -0.38
CA PHE A 541 -6.93 -0.20 -1.11
C PHE A 541 -5.48 0.25 -0.87
N ASN A 542 -4.67 -0.59 -0.26
CA ASN A 542 -3.26 -0.31 0.01
C ASN A 542 -2.40 -1.56 -0.18
N ASP A 543 -1.12 -1.34 -0.39
CA ASP A 543 -0.12 -2.37 -0.60
C ASP A 543 0.54 -2.78 0.72
N SER A 544 1.24 -3.94 0.70
CA SER A 544 2.28 -4.26 1.67
C SER A 544 3.51 -3.39 1.45
N VAL A 545 4.14 -2.96 2.53
CA VAL A 545 5.40 -2.22 2.51
C VAL A 545 6.23 -2.54 3.75
N VAL A 546 7.54 -2.58 3.60
CA VAL A 546 8.51 -2.89 4.66
C VAL A 546 8.35 -2.02 5.92
N SER A 547 7.83 -0.82 5.75
CA SER A 547 7.61 0.12 6.85
C SER A 547 6.45 -0.24 7.77
N VAL A 548 5.48 -1.07 7.34
CA VAL A 548 4.25 -1.40 8.07
C VAL A 548 4.05 -2.90 8.24
N ALA A 549 4.34 -3.68 7.20
CA ALA A 549 4.08 -5.12 7.16
C ALA A 549 4.68 -5.90 8.34
N PRO A 550 5.92 -5.64 8.82
CA PRO A 550 6.46 -6.37 9.96
C PRO A 550 5.60 -6.30 11.21
N ILE A 551 4.98 -5.14 11.46
CA ILE A 551 4.08 -4.94 12.60
C ILE A 551 2.84 -5.82 12.46
N PHE A 552 2.23 -5.87 11.27
CA PHE A 552 1.11 -6.76 10.99
C PHE A 552 1.48 -8.23 11.27
N TRP A 553 2.61 -8.70 10.79
CA TRP A 553 3.04 -10.10 10.96
C TRP A 553 3.36 -10.45 12.43
N ILE A 554 3.95 -9.51 13.20
CA ILE A 554 4.13 -9.64 14.64
C ILE A 554 2.79 -9.75 15.35
N LEU A 555 1.84 -8.87 15.05
CA LEU A 555 0.51 -8.87 15.68
C LEU A 555 -0.27 -10.14 15.33
N LEU A 556 -0.19 -10.61 14.09
CA LEU A 556 -0.82 -11.87 13.66
C LEU A 556 -0.24 -13.05 14.45
N GLY A 557 1.08 -13.22 14.48
CA GLY A 557 1.72 -14.32 15.20
C GLY A 557 1.46 -14.28 16.73
N THR A 558 1.51 -13.09 17.31
CA THR A 558 1.17 -12.86 18.73
C THR A 558 -0.29 -13.21 19.00
N GLY A 559 -1.22 -12.76 18.13
CA GLY A 559 -2.65 -13.04 18.22
C GLY A 559 -2.94 -14.54 18.12
N MET A 560 -2.29 -15.26 17.20
CA MET A 560 -2.36 -16.73 17.12
C MET A 560 -1.92 -17.39 18.44
N GLY A 561 -0.85 -16.90 19.07
CA GLY A 561 -0.37 -17.40 20.35
C GLY A 561 -1.35 -17.18 21.50
N ILE A 562 -1.97 -16.01 21.58
CA ILE A 562 -3.01 -15.71 22.58
C ILE A 562 -4.25 -16.57 22.34
N ASN A 563 -4.73 -16.70 21.10
CA ASN A 563 -5.86 -17.55 20.75
C ASN A 563 -5.63 -19.01 21.21
N TYR A 564 -4.45 -19.55 20.92
CA TYR A 564 -4.07 -20.89 21.34
C TYR A 564 -4.13 -21.06 22.88
N MET A 565 -3.56 -20.10 23.63
CA MET A 565 -3.56 -20.16 25.10
C MET A 565 -5.00 -20.10 25.66
N VAL A 566 -5.85 -19.25 25.11
CA VAL A 566 -7.26 -19.14 25.55
C VAL A 566 -8.03 -20.41 25.21
N GLN A 567 -7.87 -20.96 24.01
CA GLN A 567 -8.50 -22.24 23.62
C GLN A 567 -8.09 -23.40 24.55
N LYS A 568 -6.82 -23.48 24.89
CA LYS A 568 -6.30 -24.52 25.80
C LYS A 568 -6.92 -24.41 27.19
N GLU A 569 -6.96 -23.20 27.77
CA GLU A 569 -7.62 -22.97 29.06
C GLU A 569 -9.10 -23.34 29.04
N GLN A 570 -9.80 -23.01 27.96
CA GLN A 570 -11.22 -23.36 27.83
C GLN A 570 -11.46 -24.88 27.74
N LYS A 571 -10.60 -25.60 27.01
CA LYS A 571 -10.65 -27.07 26.95
C LYS A 571 -10.38 -27.71 28.31
N ASP A 572 -9.40 -27.17 29.05
CA ASP A 572 -9.04 -27.70 30.38
C ASP A 572 -10.17 -27.47 31.41
N VAL A 573 -10.82 -26.30 31.37
CA VAL A 573 -11.99 -26.00 32.21
C VAL A 573 -13.15 -26.92 31.86
N LYS A 574 -13.44 -27.15 30.58
CA LYS A 574 -14.51 -28.05 30.15
C LYS A 574 -14.29 -29.49 30.64
N LYS A 575 -13.06 -30.02 30.47
CA LYS A 575 -12.70 -31.35 30.98
C LYS A 575 -12.89 -31.46 32.49
N LYS A 576 -12.48 -30.45 33.27
CA LYS A 576 -12.65 -30.44 34.72
C LYS A 576 -14.12 -30.50 35.13
N ILE A 577 -15.00 -29.75 34.42
CA ILE A 577 -16.45 -29.74 34.66
C ILE A 577 -17.05 -31.11 34.32
N GLU A 578 -16.68 -31.70 33.19
CA GLU A 578 -17.13 -33.04 32.79
C GLU A 578 -16.75 -34.11 33.84
N HIS A 579 -15.48 -34.13 34.31
CA HIS A 579 -15.07 -35.03 35.37
C HIS A 579 -15.83 -34.82 36.66
N ALA A 580 -16.02 -33.58 37.11
CA ALA A 580 -16.77 -33.26 38.32
C ALA A 580 -18.24 -33.68 38.19
N THR A 581 -18.83 -33.61 37.01
CA THR A 581 -20.20 -34.03 36.74
C THR A 581 -20.36 -35.55 36.77
N ILE A 582 -19.36 -36.27 36.27
CA ILE A 582 -19.31 -37.75 36.32
C ILE A 582 -19.19 -38.22 37.77
N ASP A 583 -18.26 -37.61 38.54
CA ASP A 583 -18.08 -37.93 39.96
C ASP A 583 -19.35 -37.67 40.81
N MET A 584 -20.08 -36.60 40.52
CA MET A 584 -21.36 -36.30 41.20
C MET A 584 -22.44 -37.31 40.85
N LYS A 585 -22.48 -37.80 39.60
CA LYS A 585 -23.42 -38.85 39.19
C LYS A 585 -23.10 -40.20 39.83
N SER A 586 -21.82 -40.59 39.91
CA SER A 586 -21.41 -41.83 40.54
C SER A 586 -21.73 -41.88 42.06
N ARG A 587 -21.60 -40.73 42.76
CA ARG A 587 -21.95 -40.61 44.20
C ARG A 587 -23.45 -40.60 44.47
N LYS A 588 -24.33 -40.38 43.48
CA LYS A 588 -25.80 -40.44 43.63
C LYS A 588 -26.35 -41.85 43.39
N HIS A 589 -25.53 -42.78 42.91
CA HIS A 589 -25.93 -44.16 42.66
C HIS A 589 -25.33 -45.15 43.69
N VAL A 590 -24.63 -44.66 44.70
CA VAL A 590 -24.23 -45.36 45.91
C VAL A 590 -25.10 -44.86 47.10
#